data_cd5b02170aa79710f4759d893d9b445e
#
_entry.id   cd5b02170aa79710f4759d893d9b445e
#
_cell.length_a   1.000
_cell.length_b   1.000
_cell.length_c   1.000
_cell.angle_alpha   90.00
_cell.angle_beta   90.00
_cell.angle_gamma   90.00
#
_symmetry.space_group_name_H-M   'P 1'
#
loop_
_entity.id
_entity.type
_entity.pdbx_description
1 polymer ?
#
loop_
_entity_poly.entity_id
_entity_poly.type
_entity_poly.pdbx_seq_one_letter_code
_entity_poly.pdbx_strand_id
1 'polypeptide(L)'
;MVDFNKKIKNTDKFRQAAIFFQEHGCYTLAPIGTTDYIQFWEQETNRCLHGYVAPDGDEITGYHYFYLNYSPIMKLDEVEYTDKHGNKRTRRERILGFPRFYDYDYYYFNAIEDAEDAGKHMAVLKARQRGYSFKGASMLVRNYELIPGSKNFAVASEQKFLIGDGLLTKAW
;
A
#
# COMPACT_ATOMS: atom_id res chain seq x y z
N MET A 1 -2.87 13.91 16.15
CA MET A 1 -1.78 14.76 15.56
C MET A 1 -0.57 13.88 15.31
N VAL A 2 -0.03 13.89 14.10
CA VAL A 2 1.09 13.00 13.69
C VAL A 2 2.36 13.34 14.50
N ASP A 3 2.95 12.31 15.13
CA ASP A 3 4.27 12.42 15.74
C ASP A 3 5.37 12.14 14.70
N PHE A 4 5.98 13.19 14.18
CA PHE A 4 7.07 13.11 13.20
C PHE A 4 8.39 12.55 13.75
N ASN A 5 8.49 12.31 15.05
CA ASN A 5 9.66 11.72 15.68
C ASN A 5 9.50 10.21 15.90
N LYS A 6 8.29 9.68 15.76
CA LYS A 6 8.02 8.25 15.91
C LYS A 6 8.73 7.47 14.79
N LYS A 7 9.60 6.56 15.17
CA LYS A 7 10.26 5.61 14.26
C LYS A 7 9.83 4.20 14.59
N ILE A 8 9.26 3.53 13.61
CA ILE A 8 8.85 2.14 13.74
C ILE A 8 10.06 1.25 13.40
N LYS A 9 10.44 0.41 14.32
CA LYS A 9 11.57 -0.50 14.13
C LYS A 9 11.06 -1.77 13.51
N ASN A 10 10.78 -2.66 13.39
CA ASN A 10 10.30 -3.85 12.70
C ASN A 10 9.02 -3.57 11.88
N THR A 11 9.21 -3.13 10.65
CA THR A 11 8.10 -2.77 9.75
C THR A 11 7.44 -3.96 9.06
N ASP A 12 8.08 -5.15 9.06
CA ASP A 12 7.52 -6.35 8.41
C ASP A 12 6.26 -6.87 9.12
N LYS A 13 6.07 -6.53 10.41
CA LYS A 13 4.82 -6.81 11.13
C LYS A 13 3.58 -6.19 10.46
N PHE A 14 3.75 -5.11 9.70
CA PHE A 14 2.68 -4.44 8.96
C PHE A 14 2.52 -4.94 7.52
N ARG A 15 3.38 -5.84 7.05
CA ARG A 15 3.43 -6.33 5.68
C ARG A 15 3.20 -7.85 5.57
N GLN A 16 2.65 -8.45 6.62
CA GLN A 16 2.53 -9.90 6.71
C GLN A 16 1.67 -10.51 5.58
N ALA A 17 0.57 -9.85 5.18
CA ALA A 17 -0.26 -10.33 4.07
C ALA A 17 0.49 -10.27 2.74
N ALA A 18 1.25 -9.20 2.49
CA ALA A 18 2.09 -9.08 1.29
C ALA A 18 3.22 -10.11 1.26
N ILE A 19 3.88 -10.36 2.40
CA ILE A 19 4.94 -11.37 2.53
C ILE A 19 4.35 -12.75 2.25
N PHE A 20 3.24 -13.08 2.88
CA PHE A 20 2.54 -14.36 2.68
C PHE A 20 2.15 -14.57 1.21
N PHE A 21 1.61 -13.52 0.57
CA PHE A 21 1.26 -13.58 -0.85
C PHE A 21 2.50 -13.80 -1.74
N GLN A 22 3.63 -13.17 -1.43
CA GLN A 22 4.87 -13.37 -2.19
C GLN A 22 5.41 -14.80 -2.09
N GLU A 23 5.19 -15.45 -0.95
CA GLU A 23 5.65 -16.83 -0.72
C GLU A 23 4.71 -17.89 -1.30
N HIS A 24 3.39 -17.64 -1.28
CA HIS A 24 2.37 -18.65 -1.58
C HIS A 24 1.53 -18.35 -2.84
N GLY A 25 1.61 -17.15 -3.39
CA GLY A 25 0.77 -16.71 -4.53
C GLY A 25 -0.71 -16.48 -4.18
N CYS A 26 -1.06 -16.54 -2.90
CA CYS A 26 -2.40 -16.28 -2.37
C CYS A 26 -2.32 -15.65 -0.98
N TYR A 27 -3.39 -15.02 -0.52
CA TYR A 27 -3.43 -14.36 0.80
C TYR A 27 -3.77 -15.32 1.95
N THR A 28 -4.38 -16.44 1.67
CA THR A 28 -4.73 -17.48 2.64
C THR A 28 -4.75 -18.85 1.99
N LEU A 29 -4.38 -19.88 2.75
CA LEU A 29 -4.49 -21.29 2.33
C LEU A 29 -5.84 -21.91 2.73
N ALA A 30 -6.69 -21.18 3.46
CA ALA A 30 -8.02 -21.64 3.81
C ALA A 30 -8.86 -21.83 2.54
N PRO A 31 -9.56 -22.98 2.37
CA PRO A 31 -10.40 -23.24 1.23
C PRO A 31 -11.55 -22.22 1.13
N ILE A 32 -11.85 -21.77 -0.09
CA ILE A 32 -12.93 -20.81 -0.35
C ILE A 32 -14.26 -21.35 0.22
N GLY A 33 -15.00 -20.49 0.93
CA GLY A 33 -16.29 -20.82 1.52
C GLY A 33 -16.23 -21.47 2.90
N THR A 34 -15.03 -21.75 3.43
CA THR A 34 -14.88 -22.20 4.82
C THR A 34 -14.99 -21.03 5.80
N THR A 35 -15.31 -21.34 7.06
CA THR A 35 -15.34 -20.34 8.14
C THR A 35 -14.00 -19.62 8.28
N ASP A 36 -12.89 -20.33 8.19
CA ASP A 36 -11.54 -19.76 8.30
C ASP A 36 -11.25 -18.78 7.16
N TYR A 37 -11.70 -19.09 5.93
CA TYR A 37 -11.58 -18.19 4.79
C TYR A 37 -12.38 -16.89 5.00
N ILE A 38 -13.61 -17.02 5.48
CA ILE A 38 -14.48 -15.85 5.74
C ILE A 38 -13.88 -15.00 6.87
N GLN A 39 -13.49 -15.60 7.97
CA GLN A 39 -12.88 -14.89 9.11
C GLN A 39 -11.58 -14.19 8.73
N PHE A 40 -10.76 -14.82 7.91
CA PHE A 40 -9.55 -14.18 7.39
C PHE A 40 -9.89 -12.88 6.65
N TRP A 41 -10.82 -12.93 5.69
CA TRP A 41 -11.16 -11.75 4.90
C TRP A 41 -11.91 -10.67 5.71
N GLU A 42 -12.71 -11.05 6.68
CA GLU A 42 -13.32 -10.11 7.62
C GLU A 42 -12.26 -9.35 8.42
N GLN A 43 -11.26 -10.04 8.93
CA GLN A 43 -10.16 -9.43 9.67
C GLN A 43 -9.31 -8.51 8.77
N GLU A 44 -8.96 -8.95 7.57
CA GLU A 44 -8.17 -8.15 6.63
C GLU A 44 -8.94 -6.92 6.14
N THR A 45 -10.23 -7.06 5.85
CA THR A 45 -11.10 -5.93 5.52
C THR A 45 -11.17 -4.92 6.67
N ASN A 46 -11.32 -5.40 7.90
CA ASN A 46 -11.32 -4.52 9.07
C ASN A 46 -9.99 -3.77 9.23
N ARG A 47 -8.85 -4.44 9.03
CA ARG A 47 -7.51 -3.80 9.05
C ARG A 47 -7.37 -2.75 7.95
N CYS A 48 -7.87 -3.05 6.75
CA CYS A 48 -7.86 -2.11 5.64
C CYS A 48 -8.75 -0.89 5.88
N LEU A 49 -9.84 -1.03 6.63
CA LEU A 49 -10.78 0.07 6.93
C LEU A 49 -10.35 0.89 8.15
N HIS A 50 -9.88 0.25 9.20
CA HIS A 50 -9.69 0.88 10.52
C HIS A 50 -8.25 0.89 11.01
N GLY A 51 -7.32 0.35 10.22
CA GLY A 51 -5.92 0.26 10.60
C GLY A 51 -5.58 -1.03 11.36
N TYR A 52 -4.31 -1.15 11.67
CA TYR A 52 -3.76 -2.31 12.35
C TYR A 52 -2.85 -1.89 13.50
N VAL A 53 -3.14 -2.42 14.68
CA VAL A 53 -2.29 -2.28 15.87
C VAL A 53 -1.53 -3.59 16.05
N ALA A 54 -0.20 -3.50 16.02
CA ALA A 54 0.67 -4.65 16.22
C ALA A 54 0.80 -5.00 17.71
N PRO A 55 1.22 -6.25 18.07
CA PRO A 55 1.31 -6.70 19.47
C PRO A 55 2.21 -5.86 20.37
N ASP A 56 3.17 -5.12 19.79
CA ASP A 56 4.07 -4.21 20.50
C ASP A 56 3.50 -2.78 20.68
N GLY A 57 2.25 -2.57 20.26
CA GLY A 57 1.56 -1.28 20.38
C GLY A 57 1.83 -0.29 19.25
N ASP A 58 2.67 -0.65 18.28
CA ASP A 58 2.79 0.17 17.07
C ASP A 58 1.55 0.01 16.19
N GLU A 59 1.15 1.09 15.54
CA GLU A 59 -0.07 1.13 14.73
C GLU A 59 0.18 1.81 13.38
N ILE A 60 -0.61 1.41 12.39
CA ILE A 60 -0.72 2.09 11.09
C ILE A 60 -2.18 2.25 10.71
N THR A 61 -2.45 3.26 9.90
CA THR A 61 -3.79 3.58 9.38
C THR A 61 -4.30 2.52 8.40
N GLY A 62 -5.61 2.48 8.16
CA GLY A 62 -6.21 1.57 7.19
C GLY A 62 -5.73 1.82 5.77
N TYR A 63 -5.53 3.07 5.38
CA TYR A 63 -4.93 3.44 4.10
C TYR A 63 -3.51 2.89 3.95
N HIS A 64 -2.68 3.01 5.00
CA HIS A 64 -1.31 2.53 4.97
C HIS A 64 -1.26 1.01 4.94
N TYR A 65 -2.12 0.33 5.72
CA TYR A 65 -2.21 -1.13 5.72
C TYR A 65 -2.60 -1.66 4.34
N PHE A 66 -3.63 -1.08 3.71
CA PHE A 66 -4.05 -1.46 2.36
C PHE A 66 -2.93 -1.22 1.33
N TYR A 67 -2.27 -0.07 1.39
CA TYR A 67 -1.15 0.25 0.49
C TYR A 67 -0.02 -0.77 0.57
N LEU A 68 0.37 -1.18 1.78
CA LEU A 68 1.48 -2.12 1.99
C LEU A 68 1.17 -3.56 1.56
N ASN A 69 -0.10 -3.99 1.70
CA ASN A 69 -0.48 -5.39 1.57
C ASN A 69 -1.30 -5.72 0.31
N TYR A 70 -2.04 -4.76 -0.23
CA TYR A 70 -3.00 -4.99 -1.31
C TYR A 70 -2.78 -4.12 -2.55
N SER A 71 -1.73 -3.30 -2.57
CA SER A 71 -1.43 -2.39 -3.69
C SER A 71 -0.07 -2.72 -4.31
N PRO A 72 0.04 -3.74 -5.15
CA PRO A 72 1.29 -3.99 -5.86
C PRO A 72 1.62 -2.80 -6.78
N ILE A 73 2.87 -2.39 -6.77
CA ILE A 73 3.38 -1.24 -7.53
C ILE A 73 4.57 -1.63 -8.39
N MET A 74 4.77 -0.91 -9.48
CA MET A 74 6.03 -1.00 -10.23
C MET A 74 7.14 -0.31 -9.45
N LYS A 75 8.06 -1.09 -8.91
CA LYS A 75 9.22 -0.61 -8.14
C LYS A 75 10.52 -1.00 -8.79
N LEU A 76 11.56 -0.20 -8.56
CA LEU A 76 12.92 -0.56 -8.94
C LEU A 76 13.53 -1.41 -7.83
N ASP A 77 13.87 -2.64 -8.14
CA ASP A 77 14.48 -3.57 -7.19
C ASP A 77 15.70 -4.28 -7.79
N GLU A 78 16.51 -4.87 -6.94
CA GLU A 78 17.66 -5.66 -7.37
C GLU A 78 17.23 -7.11 -7.63
N VAL A 79 17.45 -7.57 -8.86
CA VAL A 79 17.10 -8.92 -9.29
C VAL A 79 18.38 -9.69 -9.56
N GLU A 80 18.49 -10.85 -8.94
CA GLU A 80 19.60 -11.78 -9.21
C GLU A 80 19.35 -12.48 -10.56
N TYR A 81 20.39 -12.59 -11.36
CA TYR A 81 20.39 -13.38 -12.58
C TYR A 81 21.72 -14.12 -12.75
N THR A 82 21.69 -15.20 -13.49
CA THR A 82 22.90 -15.96 -13.85
C THR A 82 23.38 -15.50 -15.23
N ASP A 83 24.62 -15.05 -15.32
CA ASP A 83 25.24 -14.65 -16.58
C ASP A 83 25.55 -15.88 -17.48
N LYS A 84 25.98 -15.62 -18.72
CA LYS A 84 26.32 -16.66 -19.70
C LYS A 84 27.46 -17.59 -19.26
N HIS A 85 28.19 -17.20 -18.23
CA HIS A 85 29.32 -17.97 -17.67
C HIS A 85 28.95 -18.69 -16.36
N GLY A 86 27.66 -18.68 -15.97
CA GLY A 86 27.19 -19.33 -14.74
C GLY A 86 27.38 -18.52 -13.46
N ASN A 87 27.83 -17.27 -13.53
CA ASN A 87 28.04 -16.43 -12.35
C ASN A 87 26.73 -15.73 -11.95
N LYS A 88 26.44 -15.71 -10.65
CA LYS A 88 25.34 -14.90 -10.09
C LYS A 88 25.72 -13.43 -10.13
N ARG A 89 24.84 -12.61 -10.66
CA ARG A 89 24.95 -11.15 -10.72
C ARG A 89 23.64 -10.50 -10.35
N THR A 90 23.68 -9.25 -9.91
CA THR A 90 22.51 -8.42 -9.61
C THR A 90 22.39 -7.30 -10.62
N ARG A 91 21.16 -7.01 -11.04
CA ARG A 91 20.82 -5.83 -11.82
C ARG A 91 19.57 -5.17 -11.27
N ARG A 92 19.45 -3.86 -11.48
CA ARG A 92 18.23 -3.13 -11.11
C ARG A 92 17.22 -3.23 -12.22
N GLU A 93 16.05 -3.76 -11.89
CA GLU A 93 14.92 -3.87 -12.82
C GLU A 93 13.65 -3.27 -12.22
N ARG A 94 12.75 -2.87 -13.10
CA ARG A 94 11.39 -2.53 -12.70
C ARG A 94 10.60 -3.83 -12.58
N ILE A 95 10.19 -4.15 -11.38
CA ILE A 95 9.36 -5.33 -11.08
C ILE A 95 8.05 -4.91 -10.44
N LEU A 96 7.01 -5.69 -10.67
CA LEU A 96 5.78 -5.57 -9.91
C LEU A 96 5.99 -6.20 -8.53
N GLY A 97 5.63 -5.49 -7.48
CA GLY A 97 5.78 -6.01 -6.11
C GLY A 97 5.18 -5.04 -5.09
N PHE A 98 5.04 -5.51 -3.87
CA PHE A 98 4.46 -4.69 -2.80
C PHE A 98 5.38 -3.56 -2.36
N PRO A 99 4.83 -2.42 -1.93
CA PRO A 99 5.59 -1.30 -1.39
C PRO A 99 6.46 -1.71 -0.20
N ARG A 100 7.57 -1.01 -0.02
CA ARG A 100 8.33 -1.05 1.24
C ARG A 100 7.72 -0.03 2.20
N PHE A 101 7.90 -0.28 3.48
CA PHE A 101 7.53 0.69 4.50
C PHE A 101 8.56 1.84 4.50
N TYR A 102 8.08 3.07 4.49
CA TYR A 102 8.89 4.28 4.65
C TYR A 102 8.26 5.20 5.70
N ASP A 103 9.07 5.83 6.54
CA ASP A 103 8.60 6.75 7.58
C ASP A 103 7.75 7.89 6.99
N TYR A 104 8.13 8.41 5.82
CA TYR A 104 7.34 9.46 5.16
C TYR A 104 5.97 8.97 4.65
N ASP A 105 5.78 7.69 4.38
CA ASP A 105 4.47 7.11 4.06
C ASP A 105 3.62 6.99 5.32
N TYR A 106 4.24 6.59 6.43
CA TYR A 106 3.59 6.58 7.73
C TYR A 106 3.05 7.96 8.10
N TYR A 107 3.87 9.00 8.00
CA TYR A 107 3.44 10.36 8.28
C TYR A 107 2.35 10.86 7.31
N TYR A 108 2.47 10.52 6.05
CA TYR A 108 1.49 10.89 5.03
C TYR A 108 0.11 10.31 5.30
N PHE A 109 0.01 9.00 5.54
CA PHE A 109 -1.28 8.35 5.75
C PHE A 109 -1.92 8.75 7.09
N ASN A 110 -1.12 8.93 8.13
CA ASN A 110 -1.63 9.47 9.40
C ASN A 110 -2.16 10.91 9.26
N ALA A 111 -1.46 11.77 8.50
CA ALA A 111 -1.93 13.12 8.25
C ALA A 111 -3.22 13.18 7.43
N ILE A 112 -3.46 12.20 6.55
CA ILE A 112 -4.73 12.06 5.84
C ILE A 112 -5.86 11.72 6.80
N GLU A 113 -5.71 10.69 7.62
CA GLU A 113 -6.74 10.32 8.60
C GLU A 113 -7.01 11.47 9.60
N ASP A 114 -5.97 12.11 10.13
CA ASP A 114 -6.13 13.30 11.00
C ASP A 114 -6.95 14.41 10.30
N ALA A 115 -6.74 14.62 9.00
CA ALA A 115 -7.48 15.62 8.24
C ALA A 115 -8.94 15.19 7.97
N GLU A 116 -9.18 13.94 7.64
CA GLU A 116 -10.52 13.38 7.44
C GLU A 116 -11.34 13.43 8.73
N ASP A 117 -10.77 13.00 9.85
CA ASP A 117 -11.40 13.05 11.18
C ASP A 117 -11.76 14.49 11.61
N ALA A 118 -10.90 15.43 11.25
CA ALA A 118 -11.14 16.84 11.51
C ALA A 118 -12.09 17.53 10.50
N GLY A 119 -12.57 16.80 9.47
CA GLY A 119 -13.36 17.36 8.39
C GLY A 119 -12.62 18.40 7.54
N LYS A 120 -11.31 18.26 7.39
CA LYS A 120 -10.42 19.22 6.70
C LYS A 120 -9.84 18.64 5.43
N HIS A 121 -9.44 19.52 4.53
CA HIS A 121 -8.67 19.16 3.35
C HIS A 121 -7.17 19.13 3.69
N MET A 122 -6.44 18.26 2.97
CA MET A 122 -4.98 18.18 3.08
C MET A 122 -4.31 18.65 1.79
N ALA A 123 -3.29 19.51 1.93
CA ALA A 123 -2.39 19.88 0.84
C ALA A 123 -1.02 19.24 1.06
N VAL A 124 -0.48 18.61 0.02
CA VAL A 124 0.79 17.89 0.10
C VAL A 124 1.84 18.53 -0.80
N LEU A 125 2.88 19.08 -0.18
CA LEU A 125 4.08 19.52 -0.88
C LEU A 125 5.14 18.41 -0.83
N LYS A 126 5.62 17.96 -1.98
CA LYS A 126 6.51 16.80 -2.05
C LYS A 126 7.57 16.93 -3.13
N ALA A 127 8.71 16.28 -2.93
CA ALA A 127 9.70 16.08 -3.99
C ALA A 127 9.18 15.11 -5.07
N ARG A 128 9.80 15.16 -6.27
CA ARG A 128 9.52 14.20 -7.34
C ARG A 128 9.89 12.76 -6.95
N GLN A 129 9.25 11.78 -7.60
CA GLN A 129 9.57 10.34 -7.51
C GLN A 129 9.43 9.75 -6.08
N ARG A 130 8.46 10.22 -5.30
CA ARG A 130 8.16 9.70 -3.95
C ARG A 130 6.94 8.77 -3.90
N GLY A 131 6.53 8.21 -5.04
CA GLY A 131 5.45 7.21 -5.11
C GLY A 131 4.03 7.74 -4.85
N TYR A 132 3.82 9.05 -4.80
CA TYR A 132 2.51 9.62 -4.44
C TYR A 132 1.37 9.24 -5.38
N SER A 133 1.64 9.06 -6.68
CA SER A 133 0.61 8.58 -7.61
C SER A 133 0.14 7.16 -7.28
N PHE A 134 1.03 6.30 -6.80
CA PHE A 134 0.66 4.96 -6.33
C PHE A 134 -0.15 5.01 -5.03
N LYS A 135 0.23 5.89 -4.09
CA LYS A 135 -0.54 6.07 -2.84
C LYS A 135 -1.95 6.61 -3.12
N GLY A 136 -2.07 7.64 -3.98
CA GLY A 136 -3.36 8.15 -4.40
C GLY A 136 -4.20 7.09 -5.12
N ALA A 137 -3.60 6.32 -6.02
CA ALA A 137 -4.26 5.20 -6.70
C ALA A 137 -4.75 4.14 -5.69
N SER A 138 -3.90 3.75 -4.74
CA SER A 138 -4.24 2.81 -3.68
C SER A 138 -5.43 3.28 -2.83
N MET A 139 -5.46 4.56 -2.46
CA MET A 139 -6.59 5.13 -1.70
C MET A 139 -7.91 5.09 -2.48
N LEU A 140 -7.86 5.41 -3.79
CA LEU A 140 -9.05 5.32 -4.65
C LEU A 140 -9.57 3.88 -4.75
N VAL A 141 -8.67 2.91 -4.97
CA VAL A 141 -9.02 1.49 -5.05
C VAL A 141 -9.59 1.00 -3.72
N ARG A 142 -8.90 1.25 -2.60
CA ARG A 142 -9.37 0.85 -1.27
C ARG A 142 -10.79 1.37 -1.00
N ASN A 143 -11.04 2.65 -1.26
CA ASN A 143 -12.36 3.23 -1.02
C ASN A 143 -13.42 2.66 -1.96
N TYR A 144 -13.07 2.41 -3.23
CA TYR A 144 -13.97 1.79 -4.18
C TYR A 144 -14.35 0.35 -3.80
N GLU A 145 -13.37 -0.46 -3.42
CA GLU A 145 -13.57 -1.88 -3.11
C GLU A 145 -14.22 -2.11 -1.73
N LEU A 146 -13.86 -1.29 -0.73
CA LEU A 146 -14.22 -1.59 0.65
C LEU A 146 -15.31 -0.69 1.24
N ILE A 147 -15.65 0.43 0.61
CA ILE A 147 -16.66 1.35 1.13
C ILE A 147 -17.88 1.38 0.18
N PRO A 148 -18.98 0.70 0.53
CA PRO A 148 -20.18 0.68 -0.29
C PRO A 148 -20.71 2.09 -0.61
N GLY A 149 -20.97 2.37 -1.89
CA GLY A 149 -21.47 3.67 -2.33
C GLY A 149 -20.47 4.81 -2.34
N SER A 150 -19.17 4.53 -2.11
CA SER A 150 -18.12 5.54 -2.18
C SER A 150 -18.07 6.20 -3.56
N LYS A 151 -17.77 7.51 -3.59
CA LYS A 151 -17.55 8.27 -4.82
C LYS A 151 -16.18 8.91 -4.76
N ASN A 152 -15.27 8.42 -5.59
CA ASN A 152 -13.89 8.87 -5.61
C ASN A 152 -13.61 9.66 -6.88
N PHE A 153 -12.99 10.84 -6.75
CA PHE A 153 -12.67 11.72 -7.85
C PHE A 153 -11.17 11.97 -7.92
N ALA A 154 -10.62 11.88 -9.12
CA ALA A 154 -9.25 12.27 -9.41
C ALA A 154 -9.25 13.39 -10.44
N VAL A 155 -8.62 14.51 -10.13
CA VAL A 155 -8.52 15.67 -11.01
C VAL A 155 -7.05 15.99 -11.26
N ALA A 156 -6.70 16.28 -12.50
CA ALA A 156 -5.35 16.70 -12.88
C ALA A 156 -5.42 17.82 -13.93
N SER A 157 -4.35 18.59 -14.05
CA SER A 157 -4.23 19.68 -15.04
C SER A 157 -4.23 19.19 -16.48
N GLU A 158 -3.76 17.96 -16.72
CA GLU A 158 -3.70 17.35 -18.05
C GLU A 158 -4.09 15.88 -18.00
N GLN A 159 -4.72 15.38 -19.06
CA GLN A 159 -5.18 14.01 -19.20
C GLN A 159 -4.07 12.95 -18.99
N LYS A 160 -2.84 13.25 -19.44
CA LYS A 160 -1.70 12.33 -19.27
C LYS A 160 -1.35 12.02 -17.82
N PHE A 161 -1.76 12.85 -16.85
CA PHE A 161 -1.55 12.61 -15.44
C PHE A 161 -2.66 11.77 -14.80
N LEU A 162 -3.76 11.51 -15.53
CA LEU A 162 -4.84 10.63 -15.11
C LEU A 162 -4.76 9.27 -15.80
N ILE A 163 -4.59 9.24 -17.12
CA ILE A 163 -4.55 8.02 -17.95
C ILE A 163 -3.18 7.88 -18.64
N GLY A 164 -2.90 6.75 -19.28
CA GLY A 164 -1.58 6.41 -19.78
C GLY A 164 -0.65 5.98 -18.62
N ASP A 165 0.33 6.78 -18.25
CA ASP A 165 1.16 6.60 -17.05
C ASP A 165 0.59 7.32 -15.81
N GLY A 166 -0.65 7.76 -15.88
CA GLY A 166 -1.32 8.55 -14.87
C GLY A 166 -1.79 7.78 -13.64
N LEU A 167 -2.56 8.48 -12.79
CA LEU A 167 -3.03 7.95 -11.51
C LEU A 167 -4.04 6.80 -11.70
N LEU A 168 -4.98 6.92 -12.63
CA LEU A 168 -6.00 5.90 -12.86
C LEU A 168 -5.42 4.62 -13.43
N THR A 169 -4.41 4.71 -14.30
CA THR A 169 -3.70 3.52 -14.80
C THR A 169 -2.94 2.77 -13.69
N LYS A 170 -2.56 3.46 -12.62
CA LYS A 170 -1.91 2.84 -11.45
C LYS A 170 -2.93 2.26 -10.45
N ALA A 171 -4.18 2.70 -10.53
CA ALA A 171 -5.30 2.19 -9.74
C ALA A 171 -5.87 0.89 -10.34
N TRP A 172 -5.65 0.68 -11.62
CA TRP A 172 -6.15 -0.47 -12.40
C TRP A 172 -5.05 -1.57 -12.52
#